data_1be8d3d19e9d319ffc4708b916ea6189
#
_entry.id   1be8d3d19e9d319ffc4708b916ea6189
#
_cell.length_a   1.000
_cell.length_b   1.000
_cell.length_c   1.000
_cell.angle_alpha   90.00
_cell.angle_beta   90.00
_cell.angle_gamma   90.00
#
_symmetry.space_group_name_H-M   'P 1'
#
loop_
_entity.id
_entity.type
_entity.pdbx_description
1 polymer ?
#
loop_
_entity_poly.entity_id
_entity_poly.type
_entity_poly.pdbx_seq_one_letter_code
_entity_poly.pdbx_strand_id
1 'polypeptide(L)'
;MAQRTIYCGLVSEQQLEQTVTLKGWVQKRRDLGGVIFIDLRDREGIVQIVFNPEINKEAWGIADKCRSEYVIEVTGIVRRRGENAVNPKMATGEFEVIASEIVILNQAKTPPFQIEDDQAISDEIRLKYRYLDLRRPKMTKNIKLRNATTKAIRHYLDDNDFLDIETPYLGKSTPEGARDYLVPSRVHAGHFYALPQSPQLFKQLLMNAGFDRYYQIVRCFRDEDLRGDRQPEFTQVDIETTFLTAEEIQTYTEELIAKVMKEVRGIEVALPFPRMTYDEAMARYGSDKPDTRFEMELIDLSETVKEVEFKVFQMALENGGVVKALNAKGAADRYSRKDMDQLGQYVGQFGAKGLAWLKVEEDGLKGPIAKFMVEATEAIIKATDAEPGDLLMFGADKSEIVAAALGAIRTRLGKELGLIDESKFNFLWVTDWPQFEFSEEEGRYVSAHHPFTMPKAEDIPLLAEDPAKVYAEAYDIVLNGYELGGGSIRIHTRELQEKVLKTLGFTKEQMEEQFGFLLTALDYGFPPHGGIALGLDRFAMLLAGEDNIREVIAFPKNGKAADVMSDAPSMVSPLQLFELNIDVTNIEE
;
A
#
# COMPACT_ATOMS: atom_id res chain seq x y z
N MET A 1 -9.94 -18.79 -37.72
CA MET A 1 -8.78 -18.37 -36.94
C MET A 1 -8.00 -19.61 -36.50
N ALA A 2 -6.70 -19.66 -36.80
CA ALA A 2 -5.84 -20.74 -36.32
C ALA A 2 -5.61 -20.65 -34.80
N GLN A 3 -5.23 -21.72 -34.16
CA GLN A 3 -4.85 -21.70 -32.74
C GLN A 3 -3.48 -21.04 -32.60
N ARG A 4 -3.32 -20.13 -31.60
CA ARG A 4 -2.00 -19.60 -31.22
C ARG A 4 -1.11 -20.76 -30.77
N THR A 5 0.10 -20.88 -31.32
CA THR A 5 1.05 -21.95 -30.94
C THR A 5 1.95 -21.55 -29.78
N ILE A 6 2.33 -20.25 -29.73
CA ILE A 6 3.19 -19.68 -28.69
C ILE A 6 2.91 -18.19 -28.52
N TYR A 7 3.25 -17.62 -27.38
CA TYR A 7 3.25 -16.17 -27.17
C TYR A 7 4.46 -15.51 -27.84
N CYS A 8 4.27 -14.27 -28.31
CA CYS A 8 5.31 -13.50 -29.00
C CYS A 8 6.59 -13.36 -28.19
N GLY A 9 6.47 -12.97 -26.93
CA GLY A 9 7.62 -12.78 -26.03
C GLY A 9 8.32 -14.05 -25.59
N LEU A 10 7.78 -15.24 -25.90
CA LEU A 10 8.35 -16.54 -25.52
C LEU A 10 9.04 -17.27 -26.70
N VAL A 11 9.08 -16.65 -27.88
CA VAL A 11 9.81 -17.23 -29.04
C VAL A 11 11.30 -17.32 -28.69
N SER A 12 11.86 -18.50 -28.87
CA SER A 12 13.22 -18.84 -28.44
C SER A 12 13.86 -19.89 -29.37
N GLU A 13 15.06 -20.34 -29.02
CA GLU A 13 15.75 -21.46 -29.68
C GLU A 13 14.87 -22.71 -29.88
N GLN A 14 13.97 -22.97 -28.93
CA GLN A 14 13.12 -24.16 -28.95
C GLN A 14 12.16 -24.20 -30.16
N GLN A 15 11.83 -23.03 -30.72
CA GLN A 15 10.96 -22.91 -31.88
C GLN A 15 11.73 -22.72 -33.20
N LEU A 16 13.07 -22.73 -33.16
CA LEU A 16 13.89 -22.53 -34.36
C LEU A 16 13.50 -23.51 -35.47
N GLU A 17 13.38 -23.01 -36.70
CA GLU A 17 12.94 -23.71 -37.92
C GLU A 17 11.51 -24.31 -37.84
N GLN A 18 10.75 -24.05 -36.79
CA GLN A 18 9.36 -24.45 -36.67
C GLN A 18 8.41 -23.40 -37.20
N THR A 19 7.27 -23.87 -37.72
CA THR A 19 6.15 -23.01 -38.09
C THR A 19 5.36 -22.65 -36.83
N VAL A 20 5.19 -21.37 -36.57
CA VAL A 20 4.41 -20.84 -35.44
C VAL A 20 3.28 -19.96 -35.92
N THR A 21 2.16 -19.98 -35.20
CA THR A 21 1.06 -19.01 -35.35
C THR A 21 1.03 -18.09 -34.14
N LEU A 22 1.24 -16.81 -34.37
CA LEU A 22 1.28 -15.75 -33.37
C LEU A 22 0.07 -14.83 -33.52
N LYS A 23 -0.37 -14.23 -32.40
CA LYS A 23 -1.47 -13.25 -32.38
C LYS A 23 -1.12 -12.14 -31.42
N GLY A 24 -1.34 -10.90 -31.84
CA GLY A 24 -1.01 -9.77 -30.99
C GLY A 24 -1.34 -8.44 -31.67
N TRP A 25 -0.80 -7.40 -31.09
CA TRP A 25 -0.91 -6.02 -31.56
C TRP A 25 0.35 -5.60 -32.28
N VAL A 26 0.18 -4.86 -33.38
CA VAL A 26 1.28 -4.21 -34.10
C VAL A 26 1.84 -3.07 -33.24
N GLN A 27 2.99 -3.28 -32.61
CA GLN A 27 3.68 -2.24 -31.83
C GLN A 27 4.31 -1.22 -32.77
N LYS A 28 5.05 -1.69 -33.76
CA LYS A 28 5.76 -0.85 -34.73
C LYS A 28 5.83 -1.53 -36.09
N ARG A 29 5.64 -0.75 -37.15
CA ARG A 29 5.87 -1.19 -38.51
C ARG A 29 6.99 -0.35 -39.15
N ARG A 30 7.88 -1.02 -39.86
CA ARG A 30 8.99 -0.40 -40.62
C ARG A 30 9.01 -1.00 -42.01
N ASP A 31 9.34 -0.19 -43.01
CA ASP A 31 9.65 -0.61 -44.34
C ASP A 31 11.13 -0.28 -44.62
N LEU A 32 11.91 -1.29 -44.92
CA LEU A 32 13.35 -1.17 -45.18
C LEU A 32 13.66 -1.88 -46.51
N GLY A 33 13.81 -1.12 -47.56
CA GLY A 33 14.18 -1.65 -48.87
C GLY A 33 13.13 -2.59 -49.49
N GLY A 34 11.84 -2.36 -49.22
CA GLY A 34 10.74 -3.20 -49.73
C GLY A 34 10.41 -4.42 -48.89
N VAL A 35 11.14 -4.67 -47.78
CA VAL A 35 10.81 -5.68 -46.78
C VAL A 35 10.13 -5.00 -45.61
N ILE A 36 8.98 -5.53 -45.17
CA ILE A 36 8.23 -4.97 -44.05
C ILE A 36 8.59 -5.75 -42.79
N PHE A 37 8.91 -5.00 -41.73
CA PHE A 37 9.16 -5.50 -40.40
C PHE A 37 8.05 -5.04 -39.46
N ILE A 38 7.43 -5.97 -38.72
CA ILE A 38 6.43 -5.69 -37.72
C ILE A 38 6.93 -6.22 -36.36
N ASP A 39 7.01 -5.34 -35.39
CA ASP A 39 7.18 -5.74 -34.01
C ASP A 39 5.79 -6.12 -33.46
N LEU A 40 5.53 -7.41 -33.31
CA LEU A 40 4.25 -7.94 -32.84
C LEU A 40 4.32 -8.16 -31.32
N ARG A 41 3.41 -7.53 -30.60
CA ARG A 41 3.35 -7.54 -29.14
C ARG A 41 2.17 -8.35 -28.62
N ASP A 42 2.40 -9.11 -27.57
CA ASP A 42 1.36 -9.66 -26.70
C ASP A 42 1.73 -9.48 -25.21
N ARG A 43 1.02 -10.13 -24.29
CA ARG A 43 1.25 -9.98 -22.86
C ARG A 43 2.61 -10.50 -22.36
N GLU A 44 3.29 -11.36 -23.16
CA GLU A 44 4.59 -11.93 -22.78
C GLU A 44 5.75 -11.13 -23.36
N GLY A 45 5.49 -10.28 -24.36
CA GLY A 45 6.52 -9.42 -24.95
C GLY A 45 6.34 -9.22 -26.45
N ILE A 46 7.44 -8.96 -27.13
CA ILE A 46 7.49 -8.57 -28.54
C ILE A 46 8.38 -9.54 -29.30
N VAL A 47 7.99 -9.87 -30.54
CA VAL A 47 8.85 -10.55 -31.52
C VAL A 47 8.79 -9.82 -32.87
N GLN A 48 9.89 -9.77 -33.59
CA GLN A 48 9.94 -9.21 -34.93
C GLN A 48 9.39 -10.22 -35.95
N ILE A 49 8.47 -9.74 -36.79
CA ILE A 49 7.93 -10.48 -37.92
C ILE A 49 8.47 -9.85 -39.22
N VAL A 50 8.89 -10.67 -40.15
CA VAL A 50 9.45 -10.23 -41.44
C VAL A 50 8.51 -10.65 -42.57
N PHE A 51 8.11 -9.69 -43.39
CA PHE A 51 7.31 -9.89 -44.58
C PHE A 51 8.15 -9.53 -45.81
N ASN A 52 8.55 -10.56 -46.55
CA ASN A 52 9.30 -10.39 -47.79
C ASN A 52 8.38 -10.67 -48.99
N PRO A 53 8.23 -9.73 -49.94
CA PRO A 53 7.38 -9.89 -51.12
C PRO A 53 7.83 -11.02 -52.06
N GLU A 54 9.11 -11.42 -52.00
CA GLU A 54 9.63 -12.57 -52.75
C GLU A 54 9.15 -13.92 -52.19
N ILE A 55 8.81 -13.97 -50.88
CA ILE A 55 8.28 -15.17 -50.20
C ILE A 55 6.76 -15.27 -50.39
N ASN A 56 6.06 -14.20 -50.01
CA ASN A 56 4.60 -14.09 -50.21
C ASN A 56 4.18 -12.64 -50.42
N LYS A 57 3.86 -12.29 -51.69
CA LYS A 57 3.46 -10.95 -52.10
C LYS A 57 2.09 -10.54 -51.51
N GLU A 58 1.17 -11.48 -51.31
CA GLU A 58 -0.14 -11.21 -50.73
C GLU A 58 0.00 -10.86 -49.24
N ALA A 59 0.73 -11.66 -48.46
CA ALA A 59 1.01 -11.39 -47.07
C ALA A 59 1.75 -10.06 -46.89
N TRP A 60 2.71 -9.75 -47.75
CA TRP A 60 3.39 -8.46 -47.77
C TRP A 60 2.42 -7.30 -48.03
N GLY A 61 1.50 -7.43 -48.99
CA GLY A 61 0.51 -6.41 -49.32
C GLY A 61 -0.51 -6.15 -48.18
N ILE A 62 -0.80 -7.17 -47.38
CA ILE A 62 -1.62 -7.01 -46.17
C ILE A 62 -0.80 -6.32 -45.07
N ALA A 63 0.45 -6.74 -44.84
CA ALA A 63 1.35 -6.14 -43.85
C ALA A 63 1.62 -4.65 -44.14
N ASP A 64 1.64 -4.24 -45.41
CA ASP A 64 1.80 -2.83 -45.80
C ASP A 64 0.64 -1.94 -45.32
N LYS A 65 -0.57 -2.49 -45.22
CA LYS A 65 -1.77 -1.81 -44.69
C LYS A 65 -1.84 -1.75 -43.20
N CYS A 66 -1.03 -2.53 -42.48
CA CYS A 66 -1.03 -2.55 -41.01
C CYS A 66 -0.57 -1.21 -40.43
N ARG A 67 -1.21 -0.81 -39.34
CA ARG A 67 -0.86 0.39 -38.55
C ARG A 67 -0.74 0.01 -37.10
N SER A 68 -0.18 0.94 -36.28
CA SER A 68 -0.03 0.74 -34.86
C SER A 68 -1.32 0.27 -34.19
N GLU A 69 -1.18 -0.68 -33.27
CA GLU A 69 -2.25 -1.29 -32.48
C GLU A 69 -3.30 -2.10 -33.31
N TYR A 70 -3.09 -2.36 -34.61
CA TYR A 70 -3.87 -3.36 -35.31
C TYR A 70 -3.67 -4.73 -34.68
N VAL A 71 -4.73 -5.51 -34.56
CA VAL A 71 -4.68 -6.88 -34.09
C VAL A 71 -4.50 -7.81 -35.28
N ILE A 72 -3.43 -8.58 -35.30
CA ILE A 72 -3.11 -9.48 -36.42
C ILE A 72 -2.84 -10.91 -35.93
N GLU A 73 -3.12 -11.87 -36.80
CA GLU A 73 -2.68 -13.25 -36.74
C GLU A 73 -1.62 -13.44 -37.82
N VAL A 74 -0.49 -14.03 -37.46
CA VAL A 74 0.62 -14.30 -38.37
C VAL A 74 1.06 -15.74 -38.24
N THR A 75 1.22 -16.43 -39.36
CA THR A 75 1.85 -17.75 -39.44
C THR A 75 3.17 -17.63 -40.17
N GLY A 76 4.23 -18.24 -39.64
CA GLY A 76 5.55 -18.17 -40.26
C GLY A 76 6.57 -19.06 -39.56
N ILE A 77 7.79 -19.08 -40.09
CA ILE A 77 8.89 -19.91 -39.60
C ILE A 77 9.82 -19.06 -38.72
N VAL A 78 10.17 -19.57 -37.55
CA VAL A 78 11.14 -18.92 -36.64
C VAL A 78 12.55 -19.12 -37.19
N ARG A 79 13.30 -18.02 -37.27
CA ARG A 79 14.72 -18.01 -37.69
C ARG A 79 15.57 -17.17 -36.76
N ARG A 80 16.88 -17.45 -36.75
CA ARG A 80 17.85 -16.54 -36.12
C ARG A 80 18.05 -15.33 -37.00
N ARG A 81 18.17 -14.17 -36.37
CA ARG A 81 18.61 -12.95 -37.03
C ARG A 81 20.10 -13.06 -37.39
N GLY A 82 20.51 -12.38 -38.44
CA GLY A 82 21.93 -12.22 -38.72
C GLY A 82 22.67 -11.54 -37.54
N GLU A 83 23.94 -11.84 -37.36
CA GLU A 83 24.74 -11.33 -36.23
C GLU A 83 24.64 -9.81 -36.06
N ASN A 84 24.64 -9.05 -37.15
CA ASN A 84 24.52 -7.60 -37.14
C ASN A 84 23.08 -7.07 -36.94
N ALA A 85 22.08 -7.95 -36.92
CA ALA A 85 20.66 -7.63 -36.79
C ALA A 85 20.08 -8.03 -35.43
N VAL A 86 20.87 -8.64 -34.54
CA VAL A 86 20.46 -8.99 -33.16
C VAL A 86 20.13 -7.71 -32.39
N ASN A 87 18.98 -7.72 -31.72
CA ASN A 87 18.53 -6.59 -30.90
C ASN A 87 18.59 -6.94 -29.40
N PRO A 88 19.65 -6.51 -28.67
CA PRO A 88 19.81 -6.84 -27.26
C PRO A 88 18.76 -6.20 -26.33
N LYS A 89 17.96 -5.24 -26.83
CA LYS A 89 16.88 -4.60 -26.07
C LYS A 89 15.58 -5.41 -26.04
N MET A 90 15.50 -6.49 -26.81
CA MET A 90 14.34 -7.39 -26.87
C MET A 90 14.74 -8.75 -26.33
N ALA A 91 13.91 -9.35 -25.47
CA ALA A 91 14.14 -10.72 -24.97
C ALA A 91 14.21 -11.75 -26.12
N THR A 92 13.45 -11.54 -27.19
CA THR A 92 13.44 -12.36 -28.41
C THR A 92 14.39 -11.84 -29.49
N GLY A 93 15.29 -10.93 -29.16
CA GLY A 93 16.06 -10.14 -30.14
C GLY A 93 17.04 -10.93 -31.00
N GLU A 94 17.35 -12.17 -30.68
CA GLU A 94 18.10 -13.12 -31.52
C GLU A 94 17.25 -13.80 -32.60
N PHE A 95 15.91 -13.74 -32.44
CA PHE A 95 14.97 -14.47 -33.30
C PHE A 95 14.05 -13.51 -34.04
N GLU A 96 13.54 -14.00 -35.16
CA GLU A 96 12.48 -13.36 -35.94
C GLU A 96 11.60 -14.42 -36.59
N VAL A 97 10.40 -14.04 -37.02
CA VAL A 97 9.49 -14.94 -37.71
C VAL A 97 9.34 -14.48 -39.16
N ILE A 98 9.70 -15.36 -40.09
CA ILE A 98 9.50 -15.13 -41.51
C ILE A 98 8.06 -15.53 -41.85
N ALA A 99 7.23 -14.53 -42.11
CA ALA A 99 5.80 -14.72 -42.29
C ALA A 99 5.48 -15.36 -43.65
N SER A 100 4.64 -16.39 -43.63
CA SER A 100 4.00 -16.97 -44.82
C SER A 100 2.55 -16.50 -44.98
N GLU A 101 1.86 -16.19 -43.84
CA GLU A 101 0.46 -15.76 -43.86
C GLU A 101 0.23 -14.66 -42.82
N ILE A 102 -0.73 -13.79 -43.10
CA ILE A 102 -1.21 -12.77 -42.17
C ILE A 102 -2.71 -12.56 -42.34
N VAL A 103 -3.41 -12.35 -41.23
CA VAL A 103 -4.80 -11.92 -41.21
C VAL A 103 -4.94 -10.73 -40.26
N ILE A 104 -5.55 -9.62 -40.75
CA ILE A 104 -5.95 -8.52 -39.88
C ILE A 104 -7.24 -8.93 -39.16
N LEU A 105 -7.16 -9.17 -37.84
CA LEU A 105 -8.30 -9.54 -37.03
C LEU A 105 -9.14 -8.34 -36.64
N ASN A 106 -8.48 -7.19 -36.40
CA ASN A 106 -9.15 -5.93 -36.14
C ASN A 106 -8.22 -4.74 -36.42
N GLN A 107 -8.81 -3.63 -36.81
CA GLN A 107 -8.10 -2.37 -37.04
C GLN A 107 -8.21 -1.49 -35.78
N ALA A 108 -7.29 -0.55 -35.64
CA ALA A 108 -7.29 0.44 -34.57
C ALA A 108 -7.26 1.85 -35.16
N LYS A 109 -7.92 2.78 -34.46
CA LYS A 109 -7.63 4.21 -34.62
C LYS A 109 -6.27 4.52 -34.00
N THR A 110 -5.68 5.66 -34.37
CA THR A 110 -4.46 6.14 -33.68
C THR A 110 -4.73 6.28 -32.19
N PRO A 111 -3.98 5.58 -31.33
CA PRO A 111 -4.18 5.68 -29.88
C PRO A 111 -3.82 7.08 -29.37
N PRO A 112 -4.41 7.52 -28.24
CA PRO A 112 -4.15 8.84 -27.66
C PRO A 112 -2.71 9.01 -27.14
N PHE A 113 -1.99 7.92 -26.94
CA PHE A 113 -0.57 7.87 -26.57
C PHE A 113 0.06 6.57 -27.11
N GLN A 114 1.38 6.55 -27.22
CA GLN A 114 2.11 5.35 -27.63
C GLN A 114 2.19 4.35 -26.47
N ILE A 115 2.16 3.06 -26.80
CA ILE A 115 2.23 1.97 -25.81
C ILE A 115 3.70 1.68 -25.47
N GLU A 116 4.34 2.64 -24.81
CA GLU A 116 5.75 2.64 -24.42
C GLU A 116 5.89 3.23 -23.01
N ASP A 117 6.95 2.86 -22.25
CA ASP A 117 7.11 3.27 -20.85
C ASP A 117 7.83 4.62 -20.69
N ASP A 118 8.56 5.07 -21.69
CA ASP A 118 9.40 6.27 -21.67
C ASP A 118 8.65 7.58 -21.95
N GLN A 119 7.32 7.54 -22.04
CA GLN A 119 6.49 8.71 -22.28
C GLN A 119 5.86 9.27 -21.01
N ALA A 120 5.93 10.59 -20.85
CA ALA A 120 5.18 11.31 -19.84
C ALA A 120 3.71 11.46 -20.26
N ILE A 121 2.83 10.64 -19.71
CA ILE A 121 1.39 10.66 -19.94
C ILE A 121 0.70 11.11 -18.65
N SER A 122 -0.23 12.07 -18.74
CA SER A 122 -0.96 12.51 -17.55
C SER A 122 -1.83 11.40 -16.98
N ASP A 123 -1.98 11.36 -15.66
CA ASP A 123 -2.82 10.36 -14.97
C ASP A 123 -4.26 10.36 -15.48
N GLU A 124 -4.81 11.52 -15.82
CA GLU A 124 -6.16 11.63 -16.36
C GLU A 124 -6.31 10.85 -17.68
N ILE A 125 -5.37 11.00 -18.60
CA ILE A 125 -5.39 10.27 -19.89
C ILE A 125 -5.14 8.78 -19.67
N ARG A 126 -4.21 8.42 -18.78
CA ARG A 126 -3.94 7.01 -18.42
C ARG A 126 -5.17 6.33 -17.84
N LEU A 127 -5.89 6.99 -16.94
CA LEU A 127 -7.09 6.45 -16.31
C LEU A 127 -8.27 6.39 -17.30
N LYS A 128 -8.44 7.40 -18.15
CA LYS A 128 -9.50 7.43 -19.17
C LYS A 128 -9.35 6.31 -20.21
N TYR A 129 -8.12 6.02 -20.61
CA TYR A 129 -7.79 4.95 -21.55
C TYR A 129 -7.04 3.80 -20.87
N ARG A 130 -7.48 3.43 -19.69
CA ARG A 130 -6.76 2.47 -18.82
C ARG A 130 -6.49 1.15 -19.50
N TYR A 131 -7.38 0.65 -20.33
CA TYR A 131 -7.17 -0.56 -21.14
C TYR A 131 -6.02 -0.44 -22.14
N LEU A 132 -5.65 0.77 -22.58
CA LEU A 132 -4.43 1.01 -23.38
C LEU A 132 -3.20 1.14 -22.48
N ASP A 133 -3.32 1.85 -21.36
CA ASP A 133 -2.24 2.00 -20.39
C ASP A 133 -1.78 0.62 -19.86
N LEU A 134 -2.71 -0.30 -19.62
CA LEU A 134 -2.42 -1.68 -19.20
C LEU A 134 -1.64 -2.50 -20.25
N ARG A 135 -1.60 -2.10 -21.53
CA ARG A 135 -0.76 -2.72 -22.56
C ARG A 135 0.72 -2.35 -22.43
N ARG A 136 1.05 -1.28 -21.72
CA ARG A 136 2.44 -0.85 -21.52
C ARG A 136 3.22 -1.92 -20.75
N PRO A 137 4.50 -2.18 -21.11
CA PRO A 137 5.30 -3.23 -20.50
C PRO A 137 5.36 -3.15 -18.97
N LYS A 138 5.55 -1.95 -18.41
CA LYS A 138 5.55 -1.69 -16.97
C LYS A 138 4.24 -2.14 -16.32
N MET A 139 3.10 -1.73 -16.87
CA MET A 139 1.79 -2.05 -16.32
C MET A 139 1.48 -3.55 -16.40
N THR A 140 1.78 -4.17 -17.55
CA THR A 140 1.65 -5.63 -17.71
C THR A 140 2.51 -6.37 -16.69
N LYS A 141 3.77 -5.95 -16.48
CA LYS A 141 4.68 -6.52 -15.48
C LYS A 141 4.10 -6.42 -14.07
N ASN A 142 3.58 -5.24 -13.70
CA ASN A 142 3.01 -5.01 -12.38
C ASN A 142 1.78 -5.90 -12.10
N ILE A 143 0.87 -6.03 -13.08
CA ILE A 143 -0.31 -6.91 -12.93
C ILE A 143 0.11 -8.39 -12.88
N LYS A 144 1.12 -8.81 -13.66
CA LYS A 144 1.67 -10.18 -13.57
C LYS A 144 2.33 -10.44 -12.22
N LEU A 145 3.07 -9.47 -11.68
CA LEU A 145 3.67 -9.55 -10.35
C LEU A 145 2.59 -9.69 -9.26
N ARG A 146 1.53 -8.87 -9.31
CA ARG A 146 0.38 -8.98 -8.42
C ARG A 146 -0.25 -10.39 -8.49
N ASN A 147 -0.45 -10.93 -9.68
CA ASN A 147 -0.98 -12.28 -9.85
C ASN A 147 -0.04 -13.35 -9.26
N ALA A 148 1.28 -13.22 -9.44
CA ALA A 148 2.26 -14.14 -8.85
C ALA A 148 2.24 -14.06 -7.32
N THR A 149 2.14 -12.86 -6.76
CA THR A 149 2.00 -12.62 -5.31
C THR A 149 0.76 -13.33 -4.77
N THR A 150 -0.40 -13.13 -5.41
CA THR A 150 -1.66 -13.78 -5.01
C THR A 150 -1.55 -15.31 -5.05
N LYS A 151 -0.91 -15.86 -6.07
CA LYS A 151 -0.68 -17.31 -6.18
C LYS A 151 0.20 -17.86 -5.05
N ALA A 152 1.32 -17.19 -4.77
CA ALA A 152 2.23 -17.60 -3.71
C ALA A 152 1.54 -17.60 -2.34
N ILE A 153 0.71 -16.58 -2.07
CA ILE A 153 -0.10 -16.47 -0.85
C ILE A 153 -1.07 -17.65 -0.75
N ARG A 154 -1.87 -17.92 -1.80
CA ARG A 154 -2.82 -19.04 -1.81
C ARG A 154 -2.14 -20.38 -1.58
N HIS A 155 -1.05 -20.66 -2.29
CA HIS A 155 -0.31 -21.92 -2.14
C HIS A 155 0.19 -22.08 -0.70
N TYR A 156 0.73 -21.02 -0.07
CA TYR A 156 1.18 -21.11 1.32
C TYR A 156 0.03 -21.44 2.28
N LEU A 157 -1.09 -20.72 2.15
CA LEU A 157 -2.23 -20.88 3.05
C LEU A 157 -2.92 -22.24 2.85
N ASP A 158 -3.09 -22.68 1.60
CA ASP A 158 -3.66 -24.01 1.28
C ASP A 158 -2.76 -25.14 1.82
N ASP A 159 -1.43 -25.01 1.67
CA ASP A 159 -0.44 -25.99 2.17
C ASP A 159 -0.40 -26.06 3.72
N ASN A 160 -0.95 -25.04 4.42
CA ASN A 160 -1.03 -24.94 5.88
C ASN A 160 -2.45 -25.11 6.43
N ASP A 161 -3.33 -25.80 5.69
CA ASP A 161 -4.69 -26.18 6.10
C ASP A 161 -5.64 -24.98 6.33
N PHE A 162 -5.38 -23.81 5.73
CA PHE A 162 -6.33 -22.70 5.73
C PHE A 162 -7.41 -22.91 4.68
N LEU A 163 -8.64 -22.57 5.03
CA LEU A 163 -9.80 -22.64 4.15
C LEU A 163 -10.13 -21.29 3.55
N ASP A 164 -10.22 -21.21 2.23
CA ASP A 164 -10.69 -20.01 1.51
C ASP A 164 -12.22 -19.95 1.59
N ILE A 165 -12.78 -19.07 2.41
CA ILE A 165 -14.22 -18.98 2.66
C ILE A 165 -14.70 -17.57 2.33
N GLU A 166 -15.68 -17.46 1.44
CA GLU A 166 -16.33 -16.19 1.09
C GLU A 166 -17.23 -15.69 2.20
N THR A 167 -17.23 -14.38 2.40
CA THR A 167 -18.11 -13.66 3.32
C THR A 167 -18.99 -12.65 2.57
N PRO A 168 -20.15 -12.24 3.11
CA PRO A 168 -21.07 -11.34 2.41
C PRO A 168 -20.47 -9.95 2.15
N TYR A 169 -20.77 -9.38 0.97
CA TYR A 169 -20.57 -7.96 0.70
C TYR A 169 -21.77 -7.09 1.07
N LEU A 170 -22.97 -7.65 1.05
CA LEU A 170 -24.18 -6.96 1.49
C LEU A 170 -24.39 -7.23 2.99
N GLY A 171 -23.71 -6.47 3.82
CA GLY A 171 -23.74 -6.59 5.26
C GLY A 171 -24.54 -5.49 5.96
N LYS A 172 -24.48 -5.51 7.27
CA LYS A 172 -24.97 -4.43 8.13
C LYS A 172 -23.87 -3.40 8.33
N SER A 173 -24.23 -2.11 8.38
CA SER A 173 -23.30 -1.04 8.78
C SER A 173 -22.77 -1.29 10.20
N THR A 174 -21.47 -1.22 10.35
CA THR A 174 -20.76 -1.37 11.63
C THR A 174 -19.71 -0.29 11.79
N PRO A 175 -19.52 0.27 12.99
CA PRO A 175 -18.54 1.31 13.23
C PRO A 175 -17.12 0.72 13.31
N GLU A 176 -16.39 0.70 12.17
CA GLU A 176 -15.02 0.20 12.08
C GLU A 176 -13.99 1.32 11.81
N GLY A 177 -14.34 2.59 12.03
CA GLY A 177 -13.42 3.73 11.92
C GLY A 177 -13.54 4.55 10.63
N ALA A 178 -13.90 3.93 9.48
CA ALA A 178 -14.19 4.64 8.23
C ALA A 178 -15.70 4.83 8.02
N ARG A 179 -16.09 5.65 7.05
CA ARG A 179 -17.49 5.71 6.60
C ARG A 179 -17.79 4.54 5.68
N ASP A 180 -19.01 4.02 5.80
CA ASP A 180 -19.49 2.92 4.98
C ASP A 180 -20.06 3.43 3.64
N TYR A 181 -19.85 2.65 2.56
CA TYR A 181 -20.65 2.77 1.36
C TYR A 181 -21.99 2.07 1.56
N LEU A 182 -23.09 2.81 1.42
CA LEU A 182 -24.44 2.30 1.64
C LEU A 182 -25.10 1.86 0.32
N VAL A 183 -25.80 0.72 0.35
CA VAL A 183 -26.55 0.17 -0.78
C VAL A 183 -28.01 0.07 -0.37
N PRO A 184 -28.94 0.80 -1.01
CA PRO A 184 -30.35 0.78 -0.64
C PRO A 184 -31.01 -0.55 -1.00
N SER A 185 -31.93 -1.01 -0.13
CA SER A 185 -32.72 -2.23 -0.36
C SER A 185 -34.04 -1.90 -1.06
N ARG A 186 -34.26 -2.47 -2.25
CA ARG A 186 -35.53 -2.37 -2.94
C ARG A 186 -36.66 -3.16 -2.21
N VAL A 187 -36.28 -4.25 -1.57
CA VAL A 187 -37.27 -5.14 -0.89
C VAL A 187 -37.70 -4.60 0.47
N HIS A 188 -36.80 -3.91 1.16
CA HIS A 188 -37.01 -3.33 2.48
C HIS A 188 -36.89 -1.81 2.40
N ALA A 189 -37.98 -1.12 2.07
CA ALA A 189 -37.98 0.33 1.93
C ALA A 189 -37.40 1.05 3.17
N GLY A 190 -36.55 2.03 2.95
CA GLY A 190 -35.86 2.78 4.01
C GLY A 190 -34.72 2.03 4.71
N HIS A 191 -34.40 0.82 4.28
CA HIS A 191 -33.27 0.04 4.80
C HIS A 191 -32.11 -0.04 3.80
N PHE A 192 -30.91 -0.11 4.33
CA PHE A 192 -29.67 -0.13 3.55
C PHE A 192 -28.78 -1.30 3.98
N TYR A 193 -28.11 -1.90 3.01
CA TYR A 193 -26.90 -2.66 3.25
C TYR A 193 -25.71 -1.71 3.30
N ALA A 194 -24.63 -2.14 3.95
CA ALA A 194 -23.33 -1.50 3.85
C ALA A 194 -22.34 -2.44 3.19
N LEU A 195 -21.48 -1.91 2.31
CA LEU A 195 -20.33 -2.65 1.79
C LEU A 195 -19.29 -2.79 2.90
N PRO A 196 -18.66 -3.95 3.10
CA PRO A 196 -17.83 -4.22 4.26
C PRO A 196 -16.50 -3.45 4.20
N GLN A 197 -16.12 -2.83 5.31
CA GLN A 197 -14.79 -2.25 5.49
C GLN A 197 -13.71 -3.33 5.62
N SER A 198 -14.10 -4.47 6.19
CA SER A 198 -13.35 -5.73 6.27
C SER A 198 -14.33 -6.88 6.60
N PRO A 199 -13.94 -8.15 6.43
CA PRO A 199 -14.76 -9.29 6.85
C PRO A 199 -14.65 -9.61 8.36
N GLN A 200 -14.25 -8.65 9.20
CA GLN A 200 -13.85 -8.86 10.60
C GLN A 200 -14.88 -9.66 11.41
N LEU A 201 -16.14 -9.27 11.40
CA LEU A 201 -17.17 -9.94 12.19
C LEU A 201 -17.47 -11.36 11.67
N PHE A 202 -17.50 -11.53 10.36
CA PHE A 202 -17.78 -12.83 9.74
C PHE A 202 -16.63 -13.83 9.92
N LYS A 203 -15.39 -13.39 9.82
CA LYS A 203 -14.25 -14.28 10.03
C LYS A 203 -14.14 -14.73 11.51
N GLN A 204 -14.51 -13.88 12.47
CA GLN A 204 -14.65 -14.29 13.86
C GLN A 204 -15.77 -15.31 14.06
N LEU A 205 -16.93 -15.12 13.44
CA LEU A 205 -18.04 -16.10 13.47
C LEU A 205 -17.65 -17.44 12.84
N LEU A 206 -16.79 -17.45 11.81
CA LEU A 206 -16.24 -18.69 11.24
C LEU A 206 -15.36 -19.43 12.23
N MET A 207 -14.65 -18.74 13.12
CA MET A 207 -13.93 -19.36 14.23
C MET A 207 -14.88 -20.02 15.22
N ASN A 208 -15.98 -19.34 15.58
CA ASN A 208 -17.02 -19.91 16.42
C ASN A 208 -17.74 -21.10 15.75
N ALA A 209 -17.80 -21.12 14.44
CA ALA A 209 -18.32 -22.25 13.64
C ALA A 209 -17.36 -23.45 13.56
N GLY A 210 -16.13 -23.34 14.10
CA GLY A 210 -15.17 -24.42 14.18
C GLY A 210 -14.31 -24.63 12.93
N PHE A 211 -14.19 -23.63 12.06
CA PHE A 211 -13.35 -23.75 10.85
C PHE A 211 -11.85 -23.62 11.12
N ASP A 212 -11.45 -23.21 12.29
CA ASP A 212 -10.09 -23.22 12.83
C ASP A 212 -9.08 -22.32 12.11
N ARG A 213 -8.95 -22.43 10.80
CA ARG A 213 -8.04 -21.65 9.95
C ARG A 213 -8.77 -21.14 8.71
N TYR A 214 -8.98 -19.85 8.66
CA TYR A 214 -9.67 -19.15 7.58
C TYR A 214 -8.74 -18.19 6.88
N TYR A 215 -8.88 -18.08 5.56
CA TYR A 215 -8.42 -16.92 4.83
C TYR A 215 -9.41 -16.53 3.73
N GLN A 216 -9.26 -15.29 3.27
CA GLN A 216 -9.96 -14.80 2.09
C GLN A 216 -9.14 -13.69 1.43
N ILE A 217 -9.01 -13.71 0.11
CA ILE A 217 -8.51 -12.57 -0.65
C ILE A 217 -9.73 -11.76 -1.05
N VAL A 218 -10.03 -10.69 -0.27
CA VAL A 218 -11.32 -10.04 -0.21
C VAL A 218 -11.25 -8.57 -0.59
N ARG A 219 -12.30 -8.08 -1.28
CA ARG A 219 -12.50 -6.64 -1.49
C ARG A 219 -13.04 -6.00 -0.23
N CYS A 220 -12.45 -4.86 0.13
CA CYS A 220 -12.85 -4.00 1.23
C CYS A 220 -13.20 -2.62 0.67
N PHE A 221 -14.10 -1.92 1.37
CA PHE A 221 -14.65 -0.65 0.91
C PHE A 221 -14.59 0.36 2.06
N ARG A 222 -13.98 1.52 1.82
CA ARG A 222 -13.90 2.61 2.82
C ARG A 222 -14.07 3.95 2.13
N ASP A 223 -15.04 4.72 2.58
CA ASP A 223 -15.27 6.09 2.12
C ASP A 223 -14.41 7.06 2.95
N GLU A 224 -13.18 7.20 2.51
CA GLU A 224 -12.13 8.01 3.17
C GLU A 224 -11.43 8.93 2.15
N ASP A 225 -10.69 9.91 2.67
CA ASP A 225 -9.82 10.74 1.85
C ASP A 225 -8.72 9.90 1.20
N LEU A 226 -8.57 10.06 -0.11
CA LEU A 226 -7.64 9.27 -0.90
C LEU A 226 -6.22 9.82 -0.83
N ARG A 227 -5.25 8.90 -0.79
CA ARG A 227 -3.80 9.16 -0.85
C ARG A 227 -3.16 8.24 -1.88
N GLY A 228 -1.86 8.37 -2.10
CA GLY A 228 -1.13 7.51 -3.04
C GLY A 228 -1.22 6.01 -2.73
N ASP A 229 -1.39 5.66 -1.47
CA ASP A 229 -1.50 4.29 -0.95
C ASP A 229 -2.93 3.91 -0.49
N ARG A 230 -3.97 4.71 -0.85
CA ARG A 230 -5.38 4.46 -0.49
C ARG A 230 -6.30 4.54 -1.69
N GLN A 231 -7.26 3.61 -1.72
CA GLN A 231 -8.37 3.56 -2.68
C GLN A 231 -9.68 3.33 -1.94
N PRO A 232 -10.83 3.81 -2.47
CA PRO A 232 -12.14 3.59 -1.82
C PRO A 232 -12.55 2.11 -1.82
N GLU A 233 -12.02 1.34 -2.74
CA GLU A 233 -12.10 -0.12 -2.79
C GLU A 233 -10.70 -0.70 -2.99
N PHE A 234 -10.33 -1.66 -2.15
CA PHE A 234 -9.00 -2.27 -2.13
C PHE A 234 -9.10 -3.75 -1.75
N THR A 235 -8.00 -4.47 -1.84
CA THR A 235 -7.97 -5.91 -1.57
C THR A 235 -7.09 -6.20 -0.36
N GLN A 236 -7.63 -7.02 0.56
CA GLN A 236 -6.89 -7.58 1.68
C GLN A 236 -6.72 -9.09 1.52
N VAL A 237 -5.65 -9.61 2.10
CA VAL A 237 -5.54 -11.02 2.49
C VAL A 237 -5.93 -11.07 3.96
N ASP A 238 -7.13 -11.54 4.23
CA ASP A 238 -7.68 -11.67 5.58
C ASP A 238 -7.46 -13.09 6.10
N ILE A 239 -6.92 -13.19 7.32
CA ILE A 239 -6.57 -14.46 7.96
C ILE A 239 -7.14 -14.45 9.38
N GLU A 240 -7.75 -15.56 9.79
CA GLU A 240 -8.19 -15.77 11.18
C GLU A 240 -7.93 -17.20 11.59
N THR A 241 -7.52 -17.39 12.87
CA THR A 241 -7.16 -18.70 13.41
C THR A 241 -7.68 -18.86 14.83
N THR A 242 -7.97 -20.09 15.25
CA THR A 242 -8.28 -20.43 16.64
C THR A 242 -7.05 -21.02 17.33
N PHE A 243 -7.02 -20.89 18.66
CA PHE A 243 -6.07 -21.53 19.58
C PHE A 243 -4.59 -21.19 19.34
N LEU A 244 -4.28 -20.17 18.54
CA LEU A 244 -2.92 -19.69 18.32
C LEU A 244 -2.65 -18.43 19.16
N THR A 245 -1.41 -18.30 19.61
CA THR A 245 -0.89 -17.07 20.22
C THR A 245 -0.55 -16.01 19.17
N ALA A 246 -0.36 -14.77 19.60
CA ALA A 246 0.11 -13.69 18.73
C ALA A 246 1.43 -14.05 18.02
N GLU A 247 2.37 -14.66 18.75
CA GLU A 247 3.66 -15.08 18.19
C GLU A 247 3.54 -16.16 17.13
N GLU A 248 2.63 -17.13 17.32
CA GLU A 248 2.37 -18.17 16.31
C GLU A 248 1.74 -17.58 15.05
N ILE A 249 0.79 -16.64 15.16
CA ILE A 249 0.21 -15.94 14.03
C ILE A 249 1.27 -15.10 13.28
N GLN A 250 2.14 -14.42 14.03
CA GLN A 250 3.27 -13.69 13.44
C GLN A 250 4.21 -14.65 12.68
N THR A 251 4.51 -15.82 13.24
CA THR A 251 5.36 -16.83 12.58
C THR A 251 4.77 -17.30 11.25
N TYR A 252 3.49 -17.66 11.21
CA TYR A 252 2.81 -18.00 9.94
C TYR A 252 2.87 -16.85 8.93
N THR A 253 2.70 -15.62 9.39
CA THR A 253 2.78 -14.43 8.52
C THR A 253 4.20 -14.21 7.98
N GLU A 254 5.21 -14.39 8.81
CA GLU A 254 6.63 -14.30 8.40
C GLU A 254 6.98 -15.33 7.33
N GLU A 255 6.57 -16.58 7.51
CA GLU A 255 6.80 -17.66 6.55
C GLU A 255 6.07 -17.43 5.23
N LEU A 256 4.81 -16.93 5.28
CA LEU A 256 4.06 -16.52 4.11
C LEU A 256 4.79 -15.43 3.33
N ILE A 257 5.24 -14.37 4.02
CA ILE A 257 5.99 -13.27 3.41
C ILE A 257 7.31 -13.79 2.82
N ALA A 258 8.05 -14.63 3.54
CA ALA A 258 9.31 -15.21 3.05
C ALA A 258 9.10 -16.02 1.75
N LYS A 259 8.02 -16.82 1.68
CA LYS A 259 7.63 -17.55 0.46
C LYS A 259 7.34 -16.59 -0.71
N VAL A 260 6.55 -15.55 -0.47
CA VAL A 260 6.25 -14.53 -1.48
C VAL A 260 7.52 -13.85 -1.98
N MET A 261 8.39 -13.41 -1.08
CA MET A 261 9.66 -12.74 -1.43
C MET A 261 10.53 -13.64 -2.29
N LYS A 262 10.64 -14.92 -1.92
CA LYS A 262 11.43 -15.91 -2.67
C LYS A 262 10.83 -16.19 -4.05
N GLU A 263 9.54 -16.49 -4.14
CA GLU A 263 8.89 -16.89 -5.40
C GLU A 263 8.70 -15.71 -6.38
N VAL A 264 8.41 -14.52 -5.87
CA VAL A 264 8.06 -13.35 -6.70
C VAL A 264 9.26 -12.46 -7.01
N ARG A 265 10.17 -12.31 -6.05
CA ARG A 265 11.34 -11.43 -6.19
C ARG A 265 12.66 -12.17 -6.23
N GLY A 266 12.71 -13.46 -5.94
CA GLY A 266 13.95 -14.22 -5.81
C GLY A 266 14.81 -13.78 -4.62
N ILE A 267 14.23 -13.14 -3.61
CA ILE A 267 14.92 -12.60 -2.44
C ILE A 267 14.64 -13.52 -1.25
N GLU A 268 15.68 -13.94 -0.56
CA GLU A 268 15.57 -14.61 0.74
C GLU A 268 15.61 -13.57 1.86
N VAL A 269 14.60 -13.58 2.72
CA VAL A 269 14.51 -12.71 3.88
C VAL A 269 14.83 -13.49 5.14
N ALA A 270 15.57 -12.87 6.06
CA ALA A 270 15.93 -13.51 7.33
C ALA A 270 14.72 -13.55 8.28
N LEU A 271 14.50 -14.70 8.91
CA LEU A 271 13.47 -14.88 9.94
C LEU A 271 14.13 -15.18 11.29
N PRO A 272 13.51 -14.83 12.43
CA PRO A 272 12.27 -14.04 12.54
C PRO A 272 12.51 -12.55 12.22
N PHE A 273 11.43 -11.83 11.86
CA PHE A 273 11.52 -10.37 11.69
C PHE A 273 11.77 -9.67 13.03
N PRO A 274 12.51 -8.55 13.04
CA PRO A 274 12.68 -7.73 14.24
C PRO A 274 11.33 -7.31 14.84
N ARG A 275 11.29 -7.14 16.15
CA ARG A 275 10.12 -6.66 16.90
C ARG A 275 10.47 -5.35 17.60
N MET A 276 9.53 -4.43 17.63
CA MET A 276 9.63 -3.13 18.28
C MET A 276 8.28 -2.81 18.91
N THR A 277 8.27 -2.26 20.12
CA THR A 277 7.01 -1.79 20.71
C THR A 277 6.53 -0.52 20.02
N TYR A 278 5.24 -0.23 20.09
CA TYR A 278 4.66 1.02 19.60
C TYR A 278 5.36 2.23 20.23
N ASP A 279 5.56 2.22 21.55
CA ASP A 279 6.22 3.30 22.26
C ASP A 279 7.65 3.51 21.77
N GLU A 280 8.39 2.43 21.53
CA GLU A 280 9.75 2.49 20.98
C GLU A 280 9.75 3.06 19.55
N ALA A 281 8.83 2.63 18.71
CA ALA A 281 8.69 3.14 17.35
C ALA A 281 8.41 4.65 17.33
N MET A 282 7.48 5.10 18.16
CA MET A 282 7.16 6.52 18.31
C MET A 282 8.31 7.32 18.95
N ALA A 283 9.01 6.75 19.89
CA ALA A 283 10.15 7.42 20.56
C ALA A 283 11.32 7.63 19.60
N ARG A 284 11.68 6.59 18.83
CA ARG A 284 12.88 6.56 17.97
C ARG A 284 12.65 7.12 16.56
N TYR A 285 11.47 6.88 16.00
CA TYR A 285 11.19 7.21 14.58
C TYR A 285 10.08 8.24 14.39
N GLY A 286 9.32 8.51 15.45
CA GLY A 286 8.15 9.41 15.37
C GLY A 286 7.03 8.85 14.47
N SER A 287 6.96 7.53 14.34
CA SER A 287 6.01 6.84 13.47
C SER A 287 5.74 5.43 13.96
N ASP A 288 4.50 5.00 13.88
CA ASP A 288 4.01 3.63 14.09
C ASP A 288 4.44 2.64 12.97
N LYS A 289 4.97 3.17 11.88
CA LYS A 289 5.45 2.42 10.71
C LYS A 289 6.82 2.94 10.26
N PRO A 290 7.87 2.71 11.04
CA PRO A 290 9.19 3.27 10.77
C PRO A 290 9.84 2.66 9.52
N ASP A 291 10.48 3.51 8.71
CA ASP A 291 11.42 3.07 7.68
C ASP A 291 12.80 2.87 8.31
N THR A 292 13.22 1.63 8.46
CA THR A 292 14.49 1.26 9.09
C THR A 292 15.62 1.04 8.07
N ARG A 293 15.43 1.42 6.79
CA ARG A 293 16.48 1.31 5.76
C ARG A 293 17.59 2.35 5.92
N PHE A 294 17.38 3.36 6.74
CA PHE A 294 18.36 4.40 7.06
C PHE A 294 18.30 4.79 8.53
N GLU A 295 19.38 5.32 9.04
CA GLU A 295 19.50 5.86 10.39
C GLU A 295 18.76 7.21 10.53
N MET A 296 19.17 8.09 11.42
CA MET A 296 18.55 9.37 11.76
C MET A 296 17.34 9.20 12.68
N GLU A 297 17.59 8.59 13.84
CA GLU A 297 16.55 8.45 14.87
C GLU A 297 16.30 9.78 15.60
N LEU A 298 15.11 9.90 16.18
CA LEU A 298 14.77 11.00 17.08
C LEU A 298 15.52 10.84 18.40
N ILE A 299 16.16 11.91 18.85
CA ILE A 299 16.97 11.92 20.07
C ILE A 299 16.27 12.77 21.12
N ASP A 300 15.94 12.22 22.26
CA ASP A 300 15.35 12.97 23.37
C ASP A 300 16.41 13.84 24.06
N LEU A 301 16.19 15.13 24.07
CA LEU A 301 17.04 16.13 24.70
C LEU A 301 16.38 16.83 25.88
N SER A 302 15.19 16.38 26.32
CA SER A 302 14.38 17.06 27.33
C SER A 302 15.19 17.38 28.61
N GLU A 303 15.93 16.40 29.13
CA GLU A 303 16.80 16.62 30.30
C GLU A 303 18.07 17.43 29.95
N THR A 304 18.61 17.28 28.73
CA THR A 304 19.83 17.97 28.29
C THR A 304 19.60 19.50 28.18
N VAL A 305 18.40 19.91 27.77
CA VAL A 305 18.06 21.33 27.56
C VAL A 305 17.17 21.93 28.66
N LYS A 306 16.99 21.24 29.76
CA LYS A 306 16.09 21.60 30.84
C LYS A 306 16.38 22.99 31.44
N GLU A 307 17.66 23.32 31.59
CA GLU A 307 18.12 24.58 32.17
C GLU A 307 18.38 25.65 31.10
N VAL A 308 18.12 25.36 29.83
CA VAL A 308 18.37 26.33 28.72
C VAL A 308 17.29 27.42 28.73
N GLU A 309 17.71 28.68 28.75
CA GLU A 309 16.83 29.85 28.74
C GLU A 309 16.24 30.16 27.34
N PHE A 310 15.64 29.14 26.71
CA PHE A 310 14.89 29.30 25.46
C PHE A 310 13.41 29.03 25.70
N LYS A 311 12.60 30.09 25.65
CA LYS A 311 11.16 30.05 26.02
C LYS A 311 10.36 28.92 25.40
N VAL A 312 10.64 28.57 24.15
CA VAL A 312 9.90 27.50 23.45
C VAL A 312 10.16 26.14 24.12
N PHE A 313 11.41 25.85 24.49
CA PHE A 313 11.76 24.60 25.18
C PHE A 313 11.21 24.60 26.60
N GLN A 314 11.36 25.72 27.34
CA GLN A 314 10.83 25.82 28.69
C GLN A 314 9.32 25.61 28.72
N MET A 315 8.57 26.29 27.86
CA MET A 315 7.11 26.16 27.79
C MET A 315 6.67 24.72 27.44
N ALA A 316 7.37 24.05 26.54
CA ALA A 316 7.06 22.67 26.21
C ALA A 316 7.25 21.74 27.43
N LEU A 317 8.40 21.86 28.10
CA LEU A 317 8.73 21.03 29.27
C LEU A 317 7.84 21.33 30.49
N GLU A 318 7.56 22.60 30.78
CA GLU A 318 6.64 23.01 31.84
C GLU A 318 5.22 22.48 31.65
N ASN A 319 4.79 22.31 30.42
CA ASN A 319 3.47 21.75 30.08
C ASN A 319 3.48 20.22 29.93
N GLY A 320 4.54 19.52 30.35
CA GLY A 320 4.64 18.07 30.29
C GLY A 320 4.94 17.53 28.88
N GLY A 321 5.37 18.38 27.96
CA GLY A 321 5.84 18.01 26.62
C GLY A 321 7.30 17.56 26.63
N VAL A 322 7.87 17.41 25.43
CA VAL A 322 9.24 16.94 25.20
C VAL A 322 10.01 17.84 24.25
N VAL A 323 11.34 17.78 24.34
CA VAL A 323 12.24 18.36 23.33
C VAL A 323 13.04 17.25 22.70
N LYS A 324 12.86 17.03 21.41
CA LYS A 324 13.63 16.03 20.64
C LYS A 324 14.35 16.67 19.48
N ALA A 325 15.42 16.02 19.03
CA ALA A 325 16.20 16.46 17.87
C ALA A 325 16.35 15.34 16.84
N LEU A 326 16.60 15.76 15.59
CA LEU A 326 17.15 14.94 14.51
C LEU A 326 18.53 15.45 14.18
N ASN A 327 19.48 14.55 13.91
CA ASN A 327 20.77 14.88 13.35
C ASN A 327 20.85 14.44 11.88
N ALA A 328 20.80 15.40 10.97
CA ALA A 328 21.03 15.15 9.55
C ALA A 328 22.54 15.27 9.26
N LYS A 329 23.23 14.14 9.26
CA LYS A 329 24.67 14.03 9.08
C LYS A 329 25.11 14.67 7.76
N GLY A 330 26.12 15.59 7.81
CA GLY A 330 26.69 16.26 6.66
C GLY A 330 25.74 17.18 5.89
N ALA A 331 24.60 17.57 6.46
CA ALA A 331 23.57 18.31 5.74
C ALA A 331 23.59 19.84 5.98
N ALA A 332 24.51 20.35 6.79
CA ALA A 332 24.57 21.78 7.16
C ALA A 332 24.59 22.73 5.95
N ASP A 333 25.35 22.40 4.90
CA ASP A 333 25.47 23.22 3.69
C ASP A 333 24.47 22.88 2.59
N ARG A 334 23.69 21.81 2.76
CA ARG A 334 22.68 21.39 1.79
C ARG A 334 21.35 22.15 1.96
N TYR A 335 21.12 22.76 3.12
CA TYR A 335 19.90 23.48 3.42
C TYR A 335 20.19 24.96 3.70
N SER A 336 19.66 25.82 2.85
CA SER A 336 19.67 27.27 3.07
C SER A 336 18.65 27.67 4.14
N ARG A 337 18.72 28.93 4.62
CA ARG A 337 17.73 29.48 5.53
C ARG A 337 16.30 29.41 4.95
N LYS A 338 16.16 29.64 3.65
CA LYS A 338 14.87 29.53 2.96
C LYS A 338 14.32 28.10 3.00
N ASP A 339 15.18 27.10 2.83
CA ASP A 339 14.79 25.70 2.90
C ASP A 339 14.35 25.33 4.32
N MET A 340 15.04 25.86 5.35
CA MET A 340 14.65 25.67 6.74
C MET A 340 13.31 26.36 7.07
N ASP A 341 13.03 27.52 6.50
CA ASP A 341 11.72 28.19 6.63
C ASP A 341 10.61 27.35 5.97
N GLN A 342 10.88 26.71 4.83
CA GLN A 342 9.93 25.78 4.18
C GLN A 342 9.70 24.50 5.00
N LEU A 343 10.74 23.95 5.61
CA LEU A 343 10.60 22.81 6.53
C LEU A 343 9.80 23.22 7.78
N GLY A 344 9.99 24.44 8.28
CA GLY A 344 9.20 25.02 9.37
C GLY A 344 7.70 25.12 9.02
N GLN A 345 7.37 25.50 7.78
CA GLN A 345 5.98 25.49 7.29
C GLN A 345 5.44 24.07 7.14
N TYR A 346 6.26 23.15 6.65
CA TYR A 346 5.89 21.75 6.47
C TYR A 346 5.50 21.08 7.79
N VAL A 347 6.26 21.28 8.87
CA VAL A 347 5.90 20.71 10.19
C VAL A 347 4.62 21.31 10.78
N GLY A 348 4.20 22.47 10.33
CA GLY A 348 2.92 23.08 10.70
C GLY A 348 1.71 22.21 10.35
N GLN A 349 1.80 21.39 9.29
CA GLN A 349 0.76 20.44 8.88
C GLN A 349 0.56 19.32 9.91
N PHE A 350 1.55 19.11 10.79
CA PHE A 350 1.53 18.10 11.86
C PHE A 350 1.29 18.71 13.24
N GLY A 351 0.83 19.96 13.30
CA GLY A 351 0.49 20.67 14.53
C GLY A 351 1.66 21.38 15.22
N ALA A 352 2.88 21.26 14.70
CA ALA A 352 4.04 21.95 15.26
C ALA A 352 4.01 23.44 14.95
N LYS A 353 4.33 24.28 15.94
CA LYS A 353 4.34 25.76 15.82
C LYS A 353 5.55 26.30 15.09
N GLY A 354 6.58 25.49 14.87
CA GLY A 354 7.81 25.83 14.19
C GLY A 354 8.86 24.73 14.28
N LEU A 355 9.98 24.94 13.62
CA LEU A 355 11.14 24.05 13.61
C LEU A 355 12.39 24.86 13.97
N ALA A 356 12.95 24.61 15.16
CA ALA A 356 14.23 25.19 15.54
C ALA A 356 15.38 24.37 14.90
N TRP A 357 16.49 25.01 14.58
CA TRP A 357 17.61 24.33 13.94
C TRP A 357 18.96 24.96 14.26
N LEU A 358 20.01 24.15 14.18
CA LEU A 358 21.41 24.54 14.38
C LEU A 358 22.31 23.80 13.40
N LYS A 359 23.32 24.48 12.87
CA LYS A 359 24.44 23.86 12.15
C LYS A 359 25.56 23.58 13.14
N VAL A 360 26.24 22.48 12.98
CA VAL A 360 27.41 22.12 13.76
C VAL A 360 28.65 22.57 12.99
N GLU A 361 29.46 23.43 13.57
CA GLU A 361 30.72 23.92 13.00
C GLU A 361 31.89 23.54 13.93
N GLU A 362 33.13 23.67 13.46
CA GLU A 362 34.31 23.30 14.25
C GLU A 362 34.42 24.10 15.58
N ASP A 363 33.92 25.33 15.61
CA ASP A 363 33.91 26.21 16.77
C ASP A 363 32.61 26.17 17.58
N GLY A 364 31.67 25.27 17.29
CA GLY A 364 30.43 25.03 18.03
C GLY A 364 29.16 25.12 17.19
N LEU A 365 28.04 25.43 17.86
CA LEU A 365 26.72 25.47 17.24
C LEU A 365 26.44 26.85 16.64
N LYS A 366 25.94 26.91 15.41
CA LYS A 366 25.53 28.13 14.69
C LYS A 366 24.07 28.05 14.26
N GLY A 367 23.33 29.14 14.38
CA GLY A 367 21.97 29.23 13.91
C GLY A 367 21.09 30.11 14.77
N PRO A 368 19.76 30.17 14.50
CA PRO A 368 18.87 31.12 15.13
C PRO A 368 18.79 31.02 16.66
N ILE A 369 18.95 29.82 17.19
CA ILE A 369 18.83 29.55 18.63
C ILE A 369 20.19 29.33 19.32
N ALA A 370 21.32 29.41 18.59
CA ALA A 370 22.66 29.11 19.10
C ALA A 370 23.02 29.91 20.38
N LYS A 371 22.62 31.17 20.44
CA LYS A 371 22.87 32.05 21.60
C LYS A 371 22.27 31.57 22.92
N PHE A 372 21.23 30.74 22.87
CA PHE A 372 20.60 30.15 24.05
C PHE A 372 21.23 28.80 24.45
N MET A 373 21.98 28.18 23.56
CA MET A 373 22.52 26.81 23.71
C MET A 373 23.97 26.79 24.20
N VAL A 374 24.58 27.93 24.49
CA VAL A 374 26.02 28.06 24.81
C VAL A 374 26.45 27.08 25.91
N GLU A 375 25.73 27.06 27.01
CA GLU A 375 26.06 26.18 28.16
C GLU A 375 25.73 24.70 27.91
N ALA A 376 24.79 24.42 27.02
CA ALA A 376 24.38 23.06 26.68
C ALA A 376 25.08 22.49 25.41
N THR A 377 25.92 23.29 24.73
CA THR A 377 26.52 22.93 23.44
C THR A 377 27.21 21.56 23.47
N GLU A 378 28.11 21.32 24.42
CA GLU A 378 28.84 20.05 24.51
C GLU A 378 27.90 18.87 24.80
N ALA A 379 26.91 19.08 25.66
CA ALA A 379 25.92 18.04 26.02
C ALA A 379 25.02 17.70 24.81
N ILE A 380 24.60 18.72 24.03
CA ILE A 380 23.79 18.52 22.80
C ILE A 380 24.64 17.76 21.76
N ILE A 381 25.85 18.20 21.46
CA ILE A 381 26.74 17.53 20.49
C ILE A 381 26.97 16.06 20.88
N LYS A 382 27.25 15.80 22.16
CA LYS A 382 27.44 14.44 22.66
C LYS A 382 26.17 13.60 22.56
N ALA A 383 25.02 14.14 22.93
CA ALA A 383 23.76 13.40 22.91
C ALA A 383 23.28 13.09 21.49
N THR A 384 23.55 13.99 20.53
CA THR A 384 23.17 13.84 19.13
C THR A 384 24.24 13.17 18.27
N ASP A 385 25.39 12.80 18.86
CA ASP A 385 26.56 12.29 18.11
C ASP A 385 26.88 13.17 16.89
N ALA A 386 26.84 14.50 17.11
CA ALA A 386 26.96 15.45 16.02
C ALA A 386 28.43 15.80 15.76
N GLU A 387 28.76 16.00 14.48
CA GLU A 387 30.07 16.38 13.98
C GLU A 387 30.00 17.67 13.17
N PRO A 388 31.11 18.42 13.00
CA PRO A 388 31.13 19.56 12.11
C PRO A 388 30.61 19.24 10.71
N GLY A 389 29.67 20.02 10.22
CA GLY A 389 28.96 19.79 8.95
C GLY A 389 27.57 19.19 9.11
N ASP A 390 27.16 18.80 10.31
CA ASP A 390 25.84 18.25 10.61
C ASP A 390 24.80 19.36 10.79
N LEU A 391 23.53 19.02 10.54
CA LEU A 391 22.36 19.88 10.76
C LEU A 391 21.44 19.27 11.82
N LEU A 392 21.31 19.97 12.95
CA LEU A 392 20.39 19.58 14.02
C LEU A 392 19.05 20.30 13.85
N MET A 393 17.94 19.58 13.94
CA MET A 393 16.58 20.12 13.92
C MET A 393 15.83 19.68 15.16
N PHE A 394 15.08 20.60 15.78
CA PHE A 394 14.44 20.38 17.09
C PHE A 394 12.93 20.57 16.99
N GLY A 395 12.21 19.63 17.62
CA GLY A 395 10.80 19.76 17.94
C GLY A 395 10.60 19.93 19.44
N ALA A 396 9.71 20.82 19.85
CA ALA A 396 9.37 21.08 21.25
C ALA A 396 7.87 21.35 21.38
N ASP A 397 7.12 20.39 21.88
CA ASP A 397 5.66 20.45 22.10
C ASP A 397 5.22 19.18 22.85
N LYS A 398 3.91 18.86 22.84
CA LYS A 398 3.40 17.54 23.25
C LYS A 398 4.10 16.40 22.49
N SER A 399 4.28 15.25 23.12
CA SER A 399 5.04 14.13 22.56
C SER A 399 4.53 13.69 21.19
N GLU A 400 3.20 13.63 21.00
CA GLU A 400 2.56 13.23 19.75
C GLU A 400 2.86 14.20 18.59
N ILE A 401 2.83 15.52 18.89
CA ILE A 401 3.13 16.58 17.91
C ILE A 401 4.60 16.50 17.48
N VAL A 402 5.51 16.35 18.46
CA VAL A 402 6.94 16.24 18.19
C VAL A 402 7.25 15.00 17.37
N ALA A 403 6.64 13.85 17.72
CA ALA A 403 6.79 12.62 16.99
C ALA A 403 6.31 12.76 15.54
N ALA A 404 5.08 13.26 15.32
CA ALA A 404 4.53 13.45 13.98
C ALA A 404 5.37 14.42 13.13
N ALA A 405 5.78 15.54 13.69
CA ALA A 405 6.56 16.57 12.99
C ALA A 405 7.96 16.09 12.62
N LEU A 406 8.72 15.56 13.59
CA LEU A 406 10.09 15.08 13.34
C LEU A 406 10.12 13.79 12.56
N GLY A 407 9.14 12.88 12.74
CA GLY A 407 9.00 11.67 11.93
C GLY A 407 8.75 12.01 10.45
N ALA A 408 7.93 13.02 10.16
CA ALA A 408 7.71 13.50 8.80
C ALA A 408 8.98 14.14 8.20
N ILE A 409 9.70 14.95 8.97
CA ILE A 409 11.01 15.50 8.56
C ILE A 409 11.99 14.38 8.27
N ARG A 410 12.12 13.42 9.18
CA ARG A 410 13.01 12.25 9.01
C ARG A 410 12.77 11.54 7.67
N THR A 411 11.53 11.22 7.38
CA THR A 411 11.16 10.54 6.13
C THR A 411 11.47 11.38 4.89
N ARG A 412 11.19 12.67 4.95
CA ARG A 412 11.48 13.61 3.87
C ARG A 412 12.96 13.75 3.61
N LEU A 413 13.76 13.96 4.66
CA LEU A 413 15.21 14.10 4.55
C LEU A 413 15.87 12.80 4.10
N GLY A 414 15.37 11.64 4.53
CA GLY A 414 15.84 10.35 4.05
C GLY A 414 15.81 10.23 2.53
N LYS A 415 14.74 10.74 1.90
CA LYS A 415 14.61 10.81 0.44
C LYS A 415 15.49 11.89 -0.18
N GLU A 416 15.41 13.13 0.31
CA GLU A 416 16.13 14.28 -0.24
C GLU A 416 17.66 14.13 -0.15
N LEU A 417 18.15 13.48 0.88
CA LEU A 417 19.58 13.22 1.10
C LEU A 417 20.08 11.91 0.44
N GLY A 418 19.16 11.10 -0.12
CA GLY A 418 19.50 9.84 -0.76
C GLY A 418 19.99 8.77 0.22
N LEU A 419 19.49 8.77 1.46
CA LEU A 419 19.90 7.83 2.50
C LEU A 419 19.20 6.47 2.37
N ILE A 420 18.12 6.40 1.61
CA ILE A 420 17.30 5.21 1.47
C ILE A 420 17.90 4.30 0.39
N ASP A 421 18.23 3.08 0.78
CA ASP A 421 18.59 2.02 -0.17
C ASP A 421 17.33 1.32 -0.67
N GLU A 422 16.88 1.70 -1.86
CA GLU A 422 15.65 1.19 -2.48
C GLU A 422 15.72 -0.31 -2.83
N SER A 423 16.88 -0.94 -2.77
CA SER A 423 17.02 -2.38 -3.00
C SER A 423 16.67 -3.22 -1.77
N LYS A 424 16.57 -2.60 -0.60
CA LYS A 424 16.31 -3.29 0.67
C LYS A 424 14.82 -3.44 0.96
N PHE A 425 14.48 -4.58 1.56
CA PHE A 425 13.16 -4.89 2.11
C PHE A 425 13.31 -5.15 3.60
N ASN A 426 13.11 -4.12 4.42
CA ASN A 426 13.22 -4.19 5.86
C ASN A 426 11.85 -4.40 6.48
N PHE A 427 11.55 -5.64 6.87
CA PHE A 427 10.34 -6.00 7.62
C PHE A 427 10.59 -5.84 9.12
N LEU A 428 9.56 -5.41 9.83
CA LEU A 428 9.55 -5.42 11.30
C LEU A 428 8.11 -5.52 11.83
N TRP A 429 7.96 -6.04 13.04
CA TRP A 429 6.73 -5.99 13.79
C TRP A 429 6.71 -4.78 14.72
N VAL A 430 5.58 -4.09 14.76
CA VAL A 430 5.26 -3.12 15.80
C VAL A 430 4.21 -3.75 16.71
N THR A 431 4.53 -3.92 17.99
CA THR A 431 3.71 -4.62 18.99
C THR A 431 3.36 -3.71 20.17
N ASP A 432 2.59 -4.23 21.09
CA ASP A 432 2.24 -3.51 22.33
C ASP A 432 1.58 -2.16 22.05
N TRP A 433 0.53 -2.19 21.23
CA TRP A 433 -0.23 -1.02 20.87
C TRP A 433 -1.10 -0.52 22.02
N PRO A 434 -1.37 0.79 22.14
CA PRO A 434 -2.45 1.29 22.99
C PRO A 434 -3.77 0.62 22.59
N GLN A 435 -4.60 0.27 23.58
CA GLN A 435 -5.95 -0.25 23.32
C GLN A 435 -6.89 0.86 22.81
N PHE A 436 -6.71 2.06 23.35
CA PHE A 436 -7.56 3.21 23.10
C PHE A 436 -6.73 4.46 22.81
N GLU A 437 -7.33 5.35 22.02
CA GLU A 437 -6.89 6.72 21.81
C GLU A 437 -8.00 7.69 22.23
N PHE A 438 -7.65 8.83 22.81
CA PHE A 438 -8.65 9.84 23.14
C PHE A 438 -8.87 10.76 21.95
N SER A 439 -10.08 10.76 21.39
CA SER A 439 -10.49 11.70 20.35
C SER A 439 -10.95 13.01 20.96
N GLU A 440 -10.21 14.08 20.75
CA GLU A 440 -10.64 15.44 21.18
C GLU A 440 -11.90 15.89 20.41
N GLU A 441 -12.05 15.48 19.16
CA GLU A 441 -13.20 15.80 18.31
C GLU A 441 -14.47 15.14 18.82
N GLU A 442 -14.40 13.86 19.20
CA GLU A 442 -15.55 13.12 19.71
C GLU A 442 -15.73 13.23 21.24
N GLY A 443 -14.71 13.74 21.96
CA GLY A 443 -14.71 13.88 23.41
C GLY A 443 -14.76 12.54 24.17
N ARG A 444 -14.30 11.44 23.53
CA ARG A 444 -14.33 10.08 24.09
C ARG A 444 -13.14 9.24 23.62
N TYR A 445 -12.96 8.11 24.25
CA TYR A 445 -12.03 7.09 23.75
C TYR A 445 -12.56 6.43 22.49
N VAL A 446 -11.66 6.17 21.54
CA VAL A 446 -11.86 5.36 20.34
C VAL A 446 -10.87 4.20 20.34
N SER A 447 -11.16 3.12 19.64
CA SER A 447 -10.22 2.00 19.51
C SER A 447 -9.04 2.38 18.64
N ALA A 448 -7.82 2.08 19.08
CA ALA A 448 -6.62 2.27 18.25
C ALA A 448 -6.63 1.31 17.03
N HIS A 449 -7.13 0.09 17.19
CA HIS A 449 -7.34 -0.88 16.09
C HIS A 449 -8.84 -1.06 15.80
N HIS A 450 -9.49 -1.94 16.55
CA HIS A 450 -10.94 -2.18 16.46
C HIS A 450 -11.51 -2.63 17.83
N PRO A 451 -12.83 -2.53 18.05
CA PRO A 451 -13.43 -2.81 19.35
C PRO A 451 -13.32 -4.25 19.84
N PHE A 452 -12.91 -5.18 18.98
CA PHE A 452 -12.84 -6.62 19.28
C PHE A 452 -11.42 -7.07 19.67
N THR A 453 -10.47 -6.16 19.72
CA THR A 453 -9.08 -6.41 20.11
C THR A 453 -8.98 -6.74 21.60
N MET A 454 -8.24 -7.82 21.92
CA MET A 454 -7.99 -8.25 23.29
C MET A 454 -7.05 -7.25 23.99
N PRO A 455 -7.43 -6.66 25.13
CA PRO A 455 -6.49 -5.97 25.98
C PRO A 455 -5.51 -6.96 26.63
N LYS A 456 -4.30 -6.51 26.97
CA LYS A 456 -3.38 -7.33 27.75
C LYS A 456 -4.01 -7.74 29.07
N ALA A 457 -3.78 -8.98 29.49
CA ALA A 457 -4.42 -9.57 30.66
C ALA A 457 -4.17 -8.76 31.94
N GLU A 458 -2.96 -8.27 32.12
CA GLU A 458 -2.55 -7.42 33.26
C GLU A 458 -3.24 -6.06 33.29
N ASP A 459 -3.66 -5.54 32.13
CA ASP A 459 -4.26 -4.22 31.98
C ASP A 459 -5.81 -4.23 32.06
N ILE A 460 -6.44 -5.39 32.05
CA ILE A 460 -7.92 -5.50 32.14
C ILE A 460 -8.51 -4.71 33.31
N PRO A 461 -7.92 -4.68 34.52
CA PRO A 461 -8.43 -3.85 35.62
C PRO A 461 -8.45 -2.35 35.29
N LEU A 462 -7.50 -1.87 34.48
CA LEU A 462 -7.37 -0.46 34.10
C LEU A 462 -8.48 0.04 33.14
N LEU A 463 -9.24 -0.88 32.51
CA LEU A 463 -10.38 -0.49 31.65
C LEU A 463 -11.39 0.43 32.34
N ALA A 464 -11.55 0.28 33.67
CA ALA A 464 -12.47 1.11 34.46
C ALA A 464 -11.78 2.28 35.16
N GLU A 465 -10.47 2.22 35.35
CA GLU A 465 -9.72 3.17 36.16
C GLU A 465 -8.98 4.21 35.33
N ASP A 466 -8.23 3.74 34.31
CA ASP A 466 -7.39 4.58 33.44
C ASP A 466 -7.23 3.94 32.06
N PRO A 467 -8.24 4.08 31.17
CA PRO A 467 -8.21 3.47 29.85
C PRO A 467 -7.00 3.88 28.98
N ALA A 468 -6.40 5.05 29.23
CA ALA A 468 -5.23 5.54 28.50
C ALA A 468 -3.98 4.68 28.71
N LYS A 469 -3.95 3.86 29.76
CA LYS A 469 -2.82 2.96 30.10
C LYS A 469 -3.02 1.51 29.67
N VAL A 470 -4.15 1.21 29.03
CA VAL A 470 -4.44 -0.15 28.59
C VAL A 470 -3.74 -0.42 27.26
N TYR A 471 -2.91 -1.45 27.22
CA TYR A 471 -2.28 -1.96 26.00
C TYR A 471 -3.04 -3.15 25.41
N ALA A 472 -2.91 -3.36 24.13
CA ALA A 472 -3.58 -4.39 23.35
C ALA A 472 -2.64 -5.53 22.96
N GLU A 473 -3.18 -6.72 22.80
CA GLU A 473 -2.58 -7.86 22.12
C GLU A 473 -2.67 -7.66 20.59
N ALA A 474 -2.13 -6.52 20.11
CA ALA A 474 -2.16 -6.11 18.73
C ALA A 474 -0.74 -6.01 18.15
N TYR A 475 -0.63 -6.25 16.85
CA TYR A 475 0.64 -6.29 16.13
C TYR A 475 0.44 -5.88 14.67
N ASP A 476 1.31 -5.00 14.18
CA ASP A 476 1.36 -4.59 12.78
C ASP A 476 2.67 -5.03 12.15
N ILE A 477 2.60 -5.55 10.94
CA ILE A 477 3.77 -5.80 10.10
C ILE A 477 4.05 -4.58 9.22
N VAL A 478 5.27 -4.09 9.32
CA VAL A 478 5.75 -2.90 8.60
C VAL A 478 6.79 -3.31 7.57
N LEU A 479 6.72 -2.73 6.40
CA LEU A 479 7.72 -2.85 5.34
C LEU A 479 8.11 -1.46 4.82
N ASN A 480 9.39 -1.08 4.98
CA ASN A 480 9.94 0.13 4.37
C ASN A 480 9.14 1.42 4.64
N GLY A 481 8.64 1.60 5.86
CA GLY A 481 7.86 2.78 6.21
C GLY A 481 6.36 2.70 5.87
N TYR A 482 5.89 1.54 5.44
CA TYR A 482 4.48 1.27 5.19
C TYR A 482 3.95 0.17 6.11
N GLU A 483 2.79 0.39 6.70
CA GLU A 483 2.01 -0.67 7.32
C GLU A 483 1.56 -1.64 6.21
N LEU A 484 2.11 -2.85 6.22
CA LEU A 484 1.73 -3.90 5.28
C LEU A 484 0.44 -4.59 5.70
N GLY A 485 0.22 -4.70 7.00
CA GLY A 485 -0.98 -5.25 7.58
C GLY A 485 -0.97 -5.20 9.09
N GLY A 486 -2.14 -5.39 9.67
CA GLY A 486 -2.34 -5.38 11.11
C GLY A 486 -3.21 -6.52 11.61
N GLY A 487 -2.99 -6.93 12.82
CA GLY A 487 -3.71 -8.00 13.47
C GLY A 487 -3.74 -7.90 14.99
N SER A 488 -4.52 -8.77 15.60
CA SER A 488 -4.59 -8.89 17.04
C SER A 488 -5.13 -10.25 17.48
N ILE A 489 -4.96 -10.57 18.74
CA ILE A 489 -5.81 -11.54 19.44
C ILE A 489 -7.17 -10.87 19.68
N ARG A 490 -8.26 -11.63 19.64
CA ARG A 490 -9.64 -11.11 19.75
C ARG A 490 -10.21 -11.46 21.12
N ILE A 491 -11.12 -10.61 21.58
CA ILE A 491 -11.95 -10.91 22.75
C ILE A 491 -12.87 -12.08 22.40
N HIS A 492 -12.90 -13.10 23.27
CA HIS A 492 -13.71 -14.30 23.09
C HIS A 492 -14.72 -14.55 24.23
N THR A 493 -14.89 -13.57 25.13
CA THR A 493 -15.90 -13.62 26.19
C THR A 493 -16.81 -12.39 26.14
N ARG A 494 -18.13 -12.61 26.34
CA ARG A 494 -19.13 -11.53 26.32
C ARG A 494 -18.86 -10.47 27.39
N GLU A 495 -18.50 -10.90 28.60
CA GLU A 495 -18.26 -10.00 29.73
C GLU A 495 -17.17 -8.97 29.41
N LEU A 496 -16.02 -9.43 28.86
CA LEU A 496 -14.92 -8.55 28.50
C LEU A 496 -15.26 -7.66 27.31
N GLN A 497 -15.98 -8.19 26.30
CA GLN A 497 -16.41 -7.41 25.15
C GLN A 497 -17.33 -6.26 25.57
N GLU A 498 -18.28 -6.51 26.45
CA GLU A 498 -19.17 -5.46 26.96
C GLU A 498 -18.41 -4.40 27.77
N LYS A 499 -17.36 -4.79 28.54
CA LYS A 499 -16.50 -3.84 29.27
C LYS A 499 -15.75 -2.91 28.30
N VAL A 500 -15.15 -3.46 27.24
CA VAL A 500 -14.44 -2.67 26.21
C VAL A 500 -15.39 -1.74 25.49
N LEU A 501 -16.56 -2.23 25.05
CA LEU A 501 -17.56 -1.40 24.37
C LEU A 501 -18.07 -0.26 25.27
N LYS A 502 -18.24 -0.53 26.56
CA LYS A 502 -18.62 0.50 27.55
C LYS A 502 -17.53 1.57 27.70
N THR A 503 -16.26 1.20 27.72
CA THR A 503 -15.13 2.15 27.75
C THR A 503 -15.12 3.05 26.49
N LEU A 504 -15.53 2.52 25.35
CA LEU A 504 -15.72 3.28 24.10
C LEU A 504 -16.98 4.16 24.08
N GLY A 505 -17.78 4.14 25.15
CA GLY A 505 -18.96 4.99 25.30
C GLY A 505 -20.26 4.41 24.73
N PHE A 506 -20.29 3.12 24.34
CA PHE A 506 -21.53 2.49 23.87
C PHE A 506 -22.51 2.24 25.03
N THR A 507 -23.77 2.61 24.83
CA THR A 507 -24.86 2.20 25.72
C THR A 507 -25.22 0.73 25.48
N LYS A 508 -25.94 0.11 26.42
CA LYS A 508 -26.36 -1.28 26.27
C LYS A 508 -27.24 -1.49 25.04
N GLU A 509 -28.12 -0.54 24.76
CA GLU A 509 -29.02 -0.55 23.60
C GLU A 509 -28.21 -0.47 22.28
N GLN A 510 -27.20 0.41 22.23
CA GLN A 510 -26.30 0.54 21.08
C GLN A 510 -25.47 -0.73 20.87
N MET A 511 -24.98 -1.36 21.94
CA MET A 511 -24.24 -2.63 21.85
C MET A 511 -25.11 -3.72 21.22
N GLU A 512 -26.35 -3.89 21.70
CA GLU A 512 -27.28 -4.88 21.15
C GLU A 512 -27.72 -4.55 19.71
N GLU A 513 -27.94 -3.28 19.40
CA GLU A 513 -28.31 -2.87 18.05
C GLU A 513 -27.18 -3.10 17.04
N GLN A 514 -25.94 -2.74 17.37
CA GLN A 514 -24.83 -2.78 16.45
C GLN A 514 -24.10 -4.12 16.43
N PHE A 515 -23.93 -4.75 17.59
CA PHE A 515 -23.10 -5.94 17.79
C PHE A 515 -23.87 -7.13 18.40
N GLY A 516 -25.19 -7.04 18.53
CA GLY A 516 -25.99 -8.05 19.25
C GLY A 516 -25.79 -9.47 18.73
N PHE A 517 -25.61 -9.66 17.42
CA PHE A 517 -25.35 -10.98 16.84
C PHE A 517 -23.98 -11.54 17.25
N LEU A 518 -22.94 -10.70 17.37
CA LEU A 518 -21.61 -11.12 17.86
C LEU A 518 -21.67 -11.40 19.36
N LEU A 519 -22.29 -10.50 20.15
CA LEU A 519 -22.45 -10.68 21.60
C LEU A 519 -23.22 -11.96 21.92
N THR A 520 -24.26 -12.26 21.14
CA THR A 520 -24.99 -13.53 21.25
C THR A 520 -24.09 -14.73 20.90
N ALA A 521 -23.27 -14.63 19.85
CA ALA A 521 -22.36 -15.71 19.48
C ALA A 521 -21.31 -16.01 20.58
N LEU A 522 -20.87 -14.98 21.31
CA LEU A 522 -19.95 -15.14 22.45
C LEU A 522 -20.52 -16.01 23.59
N ASP A 523 -21.85 -16.12 23.69
CA ASP A 523 -22.52 -16.96 24.70
C ASP A 523 -22.47 -18.47 24.36
N TYR A 524 -22.06 -18.84 23.14
CA TYR A 524 -22.09 -20.22 22.64
C TYR A 524 -20.72 -20.87 22.49
N GLY A 525 -19.81 -20.63 23.43
CA GLY A 525 -18.51 -21.30 23.45
C GLY A 525 -17.55 -20.83 22.39
N PHE A 526 -17.44 -19.53 22.27
CA PHE A 526 -16.52 -18.90 21.32
C PHE A 526 -15.06 -19.23 21.69
N PRO A 527 -14.24 -19.79 20.77
CA PRO A 527 -12.87 -20.16 21.09
C PRO A 527 -11.96 -18.93 21.17
N PRO A 528 -10.84 -19.00 21.91
CA PRO A 528 -9.74 -18.06 21.73
C PRO A 528 -9.31 -18.03 20.28
N HIS A 529 -9.19 -16.82 19.68
CA HIS A 529 -8.89 -16.64 18.27
C HIS A 529 -8.14 -15.33 18.04
N GLY A 530 -7.49 -15.25 16.92
CA GLY A 530 -6.76 -14.09 16.45
C GLY A 530 -6.48 -14.17 14.96
N GLY A 531 -6.02 -13.08 14.39
CA GLY A 531 -5.75 -13.04 12.97
C GLY A 531 -5.03 -11.77 12.53
N ILE A 532 -4.87 -11.65 11.23
CA ILE A 532 -4.20 -10.52 10.58
C ILE A 532 -4.85 -10.25 9.23
N ALA A 533 -4.84 -8.99 8.80
CA ALA A 533 -5.20 -8.57 7.46
C ALA A 533 -4.00 -7.91 6.78
N LEU A 534 -3.58 -8.41 5.62
CA LEU A 534 -2.51 -7.82 4.81
C LEU A 534 -3.11 -7.04 3.63
N GLY A 535 -2.66 -5.82 3.42
CA GLY A 535 -3.03 -5.01 2.26
C GLY A 535 -2.38 -5.53 0.98
N LEU A 536 -3.10 -6.33 0.17
CA LEU A 536 -2.53 -6.94 -1.04
C LEU A 536 -2.09 -5.88 -2.07
N ASP A 537 -2.86 -4.81 -2.23
CA ASP A 537 -2.50 -3.73 -3.16
C ASP A 537 -1.19 -3.04 -2.74
N ARG A 538 -1.04 -2.76 -1.45
CA ARG A 538 0.16 -2.14 -0.89
C ARG A 538 1.35 -3.08 -0.97
N PHE A 539 1.17 -4.37 -0.69
CA PHE A 539 2.23 -5.35 -0.83
C PHE A 539 2.70 -5.46 -2.28
N ALA A 540 1.78 -5.59 -3.23
CA ALA A 540 2.11 -5.62 -4.65
C ALA A 540 2.81 -4.33 -5.12
N MET A 541 2.39 -3.16 -4.63
CA MET A 541 3.03 -1.86 -4.89
C MET A 541 4.50 -1.87 -4.45
N LEU A 542 4.75 -2.26 -3.21
CA LEU A 542 6.11 -2.32 -2.65
C LEU A 542 6.99 -3.35 -3.37
N LEU A 543 6.43 -4.52 -3.70
CA LEU A 543 7.14 -5.53 -4.49
C LEU A 543 7.45 -5.06 -5.90
N ALA A 544 6.61 -4.23 -6.51
CA ALA A 544 6.84 -3.66 -7.83
C ALA A 544 7.84 -2.49 -7.82
N GLY A 545 8.17 -1.93 -6.65
CA GLY A 545 8.99 -0.73 -6.51
C GLY A 545 8.24 0.54 -6.93
N GLU A 546 6.92 0.55 -6.75
CA GLU A 546 6.06 1.69 -7.05
C GLU A 546 5.72 2.47 -5.76
N ASP A 547 5.41 3.74 -5.91
CA ASP A 547 5.00 4.63 -4.82
C ASP A 547 3.49 4.92 -4.80
N ASN A 548 2.74 4.33 -5.73
CA ASN A 548 1.30 4.50 -5.87
C ASN A 548 0.60 3.18 -6.19
N ILE A 549 -0.41 2.81 -5.40
CA ILE A 549 -1.16 1.55 -5.60
C ILE A 549 -1.93 1.49 -6.91
N ARG A 550 -2.21 2.62 -7.58
CA ARG A 550 -2.82 2.64 -8.90
C ARG A 550 -1.97 1.95 -9.99
N GLU A 551 -0.67 1.83 -9.75
CA GLU A 551 0.24 1.13 -10.66
C GLU A 551 0.10 -0.40 -10.62
N VAL A 552 -0.54 -0.94 -9.59
CA VAL A 552 -0.74 -2.39 -9.39
C VAL A 552 -2.22 -2.82 -9.35
N ILE A 553 -3.14 -1.88 -9.55
CA ILE A 553 -4.59 -2.12 -9.65
C ILE A 553 -5.01 -1.92 -11.11
N ALA A 554 -5.74 -2.90 -11.67
CA ALA A 554 -6.12 -2.84 -13.08
C ALA A 554 -6.97 -1.60 -13.40
N PHE A 555 -8.03 -1.34 -12.63
CA PHE A 555 -8.97 -0.23 -12.81
C PHE A 555 -9.17 0.54 -11.51
N PRO A 556 -8.20 1.40 -11.12
CA PRO A 556 -8.31 2.19 -9.89
C PRO A 556 -9.19 3.42 -10.09
N LYS A 557 -9.65 4.01 -8.99
CA LYS A 557 -10.25 5.34 -8.98
C LYS A 557 -9.18 6.43 -9.00
N ASN A 558 -9.54 7.62 -9.50
CA ASN A 558 -8.69 8.81 -9.40
C ASN A 558 -8.68 9.40 -7.98
N GLY A 559 -7.97 10.51 -7.77
CA GLY A 559 -7.89 11.17 -6.45
C GLY A 559 -9.21 11.72 -5.91
N LYS A 560 -10.28 11.76 -6.73
CA LYS A 560 -11.64 12.17 -6.35
C LYS A 560 -12.60 10.99 -6.22
N ALA A 561 -12.09 9.78 -6.05
CA ALA A 561 -12.87 8.53 -5.98
C ALA A 561 -13.72 8.24 -7.24
N ALA A 562 -13.35 8.78 -8.41
CA ALA A 562 -14.07 8.60 -9.66
C ALA A 562 -13.34 7.67 -10.63
N ASP A 563 -14.10 6.85 -11.35
CA ASP A 563 -13.63 6.12 -12.53
C ASP A 563 -13.97 6.93 -13.78
N VAL A 564 -12.97 7.60 -14.34
CA VAL A 564 -13.13 8.46 -15.52
C VAL A 564 -13.23 7.69 -16.84
N MET A 565 -13.01 6.38 -16.81
CA MET A 565 -13.18 5.51 -17.97
C MET A 565 -14.64 5.10 -18.17
N SER A 566 -15.31 4.71 -17.08
CA SER A 566 -16.70 4.26 -17.08
C SER A 566 -17.70 5.34 -16.65
N ASP A 567 -17.20 6.53 -16.30
CA ASP A 567 -17.99 7.65 -15.79
C ASP A 567 -18.77 7.31 -14.50
N ALA A 568 -18.06 6.69 -13.54
CA ALA A 568 -18.61 6.35 -12.23
C ALA A 568 -17.98 7.20 -11.12
N PRO A 569 -18.74 7.71 -10.14
CA PRO A 569 -20.19 7.56 -9.99
C PRO A 569 -20.98 8.39 -11.02
N SER A 570 -22.17 7.91 -11.39
CA SER A 570 -23.05 8.58 -12.35
C SER A 570 -24.45 8.74 -11.78
N MET A 571 -25.23 9.64 -12.35
CA MET A 571 -26.65 9.80 -12.01
C MET A 571 -27.44 8.54 -12.38
N VAL A 572 -28.40 8.20 -11.55
CA VAL A 572 -29.36 7.13 -11.81
C VAL A 572 -30.70 7.70 -12.29
N SER A 573 -31.52 6.90 -12.96
CA SER A 573 -32.79 7.37 -13.47
C SER A 573 -33.80 7.66 -12.35
N PRO A 574 -34.72 8.61 -12.52
CA PRO A 574 -35.79 8.87 -11.54
C PRO A 574 -36.62 7.62 -11.20
N LEU A 575 -36.79 6.71 -12.16
CA LEU A 575 -37.51 5.45 -11.93
C LEU A 575 -36.77 4.55 -10.93
N GLN A 576 -35.44 4.45 -11.07
CA GLN A 576 -34.62 3.68 -10.12
C GLN A 576 -34.70 4.26 -8.69
N LEU A 577 -34.65 5.59 -8.56
CA LEU A 577 -34.82 6.25 -7.26
C LEU A 577 -36.21 5.99 -6.66
N PHE A 578 -37.25 6.10 -7.49
CA PHE A 578 -38.63 5.80 -7.08
C PHE A 578 -38.80 4.35 -6.60
N GLU A 579 -38.25 3.37 -7.33
CA GLU A 579 -38.30 1.95 -6.93
C GLU A 579 -37.55 1.68 -5.61
N LEU A 580 -36.54 2.48 -5.29
CA LEU A 580 -35.80 2.40 -4.04
C LEU A 580 -36.41 3.23 -2.90
N ASN A 581 -37.48 4.01 -3.16
CA ASN A 581 -38.06 4.96 -2.22
C ASN A 581 -37.02 5.99 -1.70
N ILE A 582 -36.16 6.50 -2.58
CA ILE A 582 -35.10 7.47 -2.28
C ILE A 582 -35.37 8.74 -3.07
N ASP A 583 -35.09 9.89 -2.46
CA ASP A 583 -35.09 11.19 -3.10
C ASP A 583 -33.73 11.87 -2.93
N VAL A 584 -33.28 12.59 -3.94
CA VAL A 584 -32.05 13.38 -3.90
C VAL A 584 -32.42 14.85 -3.66
N THR A 585 -32.15 15.33 -2.45
CA THR A 585 -32.63 16.65 -1.99
C THR A 585 -31.60 17.77 -2.16
N ASN A 586 -30.29 17.46 -2.22
CA ASN A 586 -29.22 18.43 -2.35
C ASN A 586 -28.31 18.04 -3.53
N ILE A 587 -28.61 18.58 -4.70
CA ILE A 587 -27.71 18.51 -5.85
C ILE A 587 -26.97 19.86 -5.88
N GLU A 588 -25.67 19.85 -5.55
CA GLU A 588 -24.82 21.02 -5.85
C GLU A 588 -24.66 21.08 -7.38
N GLU A 589 -25.04 22.20 -8.00
CA GLU A 589 -24.89 22.46 -9.45
C GLU A 589 -23.43 22.69 -9.85
#